data_ea4e73c3f0b9334a5d4635489b305077
#
_entry.id   ea4e73c3f0b9334a5d4635489b305077
#
_cell.length_a   1.000
_cell.length_b   1.000
_cell.length_c   1.000
_cell.angle_alpha   90.00
_cell.angle_beta   90.00
_cell.angle_gamma   90.00
#
_symmetry.space_group_name_H-M   'P 1'
#
loop_
_entity.id
_entity.type
_entity.pdbx_description
1 polymer ?
#
loop_
_entity_poly.entity_id
_entity_poly.type
_entity_poly.pdbx_seq_one_letter_code
_entity_poly.pdbx_strand_id
1 'polypeptide(L)'
;MDKNISNILKSYKPSWLYWYNKVKFLLMPFTEVEKLIPKKGFIIDLGCSHGLLANLLGYTSDSREVVGLEINENRIKYANIGIKNTKFIAGDITKIDIPKADCIIFTHVLHHLTTYEAQEKLLKNCYDKLKTGGSLIIMEVDRYPKWKFFISWCADKILYPFEKINFRSRDNFISLLNKCKFNAETLPMNKGSIFSHIVFIGKKI
;
A
#
# COMPACT_ATOMS: atom_id res chain seq x y z
N MET A 1 0.55 -18.69 11.66
CA MET A 1 0.33 -18.11 10.31
C MET A 1 -0.81 -18.88 9.67
N ASP A 2 -1.84 -18.18 9.20
CA ASP A 2 -3.00 -18.78 8.54
C ASP A 2 -2.54 -19.64 7.35
N LYS A 3 -3.24 -20.77 7.11
CA LYS A 3 -2.96 -21.71 6.00
C LYS A 3 -3.01 -21.02 4.63
N ASN A 4 -3.93 -20.07 4.48
CA ASN A 4 -4.10 -19.29 3.25
C ASN A 4 -2.86 -18.42 2.95
N ILE A 5 -2.35 -17.75 3.96
CA ILE A 5 -1.15 -16.91 3.85
C ILE A 5 0.08 -17.77 3.52
N SER A 6 0.18 -18.96 4.16
CA SER A 6 1.24 -19.92 3.86
C SER A 6 1.22 -20.34 2.38
N ASN A 7 0.03 -20.58 1.81
CA ASN A 7 -0.12 -20.95 0.41
C ASN A 7 0.32 -19.82 -0.54
N ILE A 8 -0.15 -18.59 -0.29
CA ILE A 8 0.28 -17.40 -1.07
C ILE A 8 1.80 -17.27 -1.05
N LEU A 9 2.41 -17.34 0.14
CA LEU A 9 3.87 -17.18 0.26
C LEU A 9 4.64 -18.28 -0.49
N LYS A 10 4.21 -19.53 -0.41
CA LYS A 10 4.84 -20.66 -1.12
C LYS A 10 4.77 -20.55 -2.64
N SER A 11 3.83 -19.77 -3.18
CA SER A 11 3.69 -19.55 -4.63
C SER A 11 4.75 -18.60 -5.19
N TYR A 12 5.43 -17.81 -4.34
CA TYR A 12 6.51 -16.93 -4.80
C TYR A 12 7.78 -17.71 -5.14
N LYS A 13 8.30 -17.47 -6.34
CA LYS A 13 9.57 -18.01 -6.84
C LYS A 13 10.45 -16.86 -7.33
N PRO A 14 11.78 -16.96 -7.19
CA PRO A 14 12.61 -18.00 -6.57
C PRO A 14 12.53 -17.99 -5.03
N SER A 15 13.20 -18.94 -4.37
CA SER A 15 13.11 -19.16 -2.91
C SER A 15 13.48 -17.95 -2.05
N TRP A 16 14.39 -17.08 -2.50
CA TRP A 16 14.71 -15.85 -1.78
C TRP A 16 13.50 -14.93 -1.65
N LEU A 17 12.63 -14.91 -2.66
CA LEU A 17 11.42 -14.07 -2.65
C LEU A 17 10.35 -14.59 -1.68
N TYR A 18 10.26 -15.92 -1.51
CA TYR A 18 9.45 -16.50 -0.43
C TYR A 18 9.88 -15.96 0.93
N TRP A 19 11.19 -16.00 1.23
CA TRP A 19 11.71 -15.53 2.51
C TRP A 19 11.56 -14.02 2.68
N TYR A 20 11.84 -13.24 1.65
CA TYR A 20 11.61 -11.79 1.64
C TYR A 20 10.15 -11.45 1.96
N ASN A 21 9.19 -12.04 1.23
CA ASN A 21 7.78 -11.80 1.45
C ASN A 21 7.29 -12.33 2.80
N LYS A 22 7.84 -13.43 3.30
CA LYS A 22 7.54 -13.97 4.63
C LYS A 22 7.97 -12.99 5.73
N VAL A 23 9.18 -12.45 5.65
CA VAL A 23 9.67 -11.44 6.60
C VAL A 23 8.80 -10.18 6.49
N LYS A 24 8.57 -9.69 5.27
CA LYS A 24 7.69 -8.53 5.03
C LYS A 24 6.30 -8.75 5.62
N PHE A 25 5.71 -9.92 5.45
CA PHE A 25 4.38 -10.25 6.01
C PHE A 25 4.37 -10.24 7.54
N LEU A 26 5.44 -10.72 8.18
CA LEU A 26 5.55 -10.71 9.65
C LEU A 26 5.75 -9.31 10.24
N LEU A 27 6.38 -8.43 9.48
CA LEU A 27 6.69 -7.06 9.92
C LEU A 27 5.58 -6.05 9.62
N MET A 28 4.75 -6.34 8.60
CA MET A 28 3.71 -5.44 8.11
C MET A 28 2.32 -5.94 8.53
N PRO A 29 1.42 -5.06 8.97
CA PRO A 29 0.07 -5.45 9.42
C PRO A 29 -0.90 -5.71 8.25
N PHE A 30 -0.50 -6.52 7.25
CA PHE A 30 -1.28 -6.72 6.03
C PHE A 30 -2.65 -7.34 6.29
N THR A 31 -2.77 -8.24 7.26
CA THR A 31 -4.06 -8.82 7.66
C THR A 31 -5.02 -7.79 8.25
N GLU A 32 -4.49 -6.84 8.99
CA GLU A 32 -5.31 -5.77 9.56
C GLU A 32 -5.70 -4.75 8.47
N VAL A 33 -4.80 -4.42 7.55
CA VAL A 33 -5.09 -3.56 6.40
C VAL A 33 -6.13 -4.21 5.49
N GLU A 34 -6.03 -5.52 5.23
CA GLU A 34 -6.98 -6.28 4.41
C GLU A 34 -8.42 -6.15 4.92
N LYS A 35 -8.63 -6.12 6.23
CA LYS A 35 -9.97 -5.94 6.85
C LYS A 35 -10.61 -4.57 6.58
N LEU A 36 -9.81 -3.55 6.30
CA LEU A 36 -10.27 -2.20 5.99
C LEU A 36 -10.70 -2.04 4.53
N ILE A 37 -10.32 -2.98 3.67
CA ILE A 37 -10.55 -2.92 2.23
C ILE A 37 -11.86 -3.62 1.89
N PRO A 38 -12.73 -3.04 1.03
CA PRO A 38 -13.99 -3.65 0.64
C PRO A 38 -13.79 -5.10 0.16
N LYS A 39 -14.71 -6.00 0.53
CA LYS A 39 -14.68 -7.42 0.11
C LYS A 39 -15.14 -7.66 -1.33
N LYS A 40 -15.58 -6.62 -2.04
CA LYS A 40 -16.04 -6.66 -3.44
C LYS A 40 -15.65 -5.38 -4.17
N GLY A 41 -15.62 -5.45 -5.50
CA GLY A 41 -15.40 -4.30 -6.37
C GLY A 41 -13.98 -4.24 -6.91
N PHE A 42 -13.69 -3.16 -7.61
CA PHE A 42 -12.42 -2.92 -8.29
C PHE A 42 -11.44 -2.19 -7.36
N ILE A 43 -10.33 -2.82 -7.07
CA ILE A 43 -9.31 -2.36 -6.10
C ILE A 43 -8.01 -2.09 -6.84
N ILE A 44 -7.36 -0.96 -6.57
CA ILE A 44 -6.05 -0.62 -7.13
C ILE A 44 -5.02 -0.49 -6.01
N ASP A 45 -3.93 -1.27 -6.09
CA ASP A 45 -2.77 -1.21 -5.17
C ASP A 45 -1.62 -0.46 -5.87
N LEU A 46 -1.43 0.80 -5.51
CA LEU A 46 -0.44 1.71 -6.11
C LEU A 46 0.91 1.57 -5.39
N GLY A 47 1.94 1.14 -6.12
CA GLY A 47 3.24 0.78 -5.57
C GLY A 47 3.24 -0.62 -4.94
N CYS A 48 2.61 -1.58 -5.61
CA CYS A 48 2.36 -2.92 -5.06
C CYS A 48 3.62 -3.77 -4.81
N SER A 49 4.81 -3.34 -5.24
CA SER A 49 6.06 -4.10 -5.12
C SER A 49 5.93 -5.50 -5.76
N HIS A 50 6.26 -6.56 -5.04
CA HIS A 50 6.08 -7.95 -5.50
C HIS A 50 4.63 -8.46 -5.35
N GLY A 51 3.64 -7.57 -5.21
CA GLY A 51 2.21 -7.92 -5.22
C GLY A 51 1.69 -8.65 -3.98
N LEU A 52 2.38 -8.59 -2.83
CA LEU A 52 2.00 -9.38 -1.66
C LEU A 52 0.60 -9.01 -1.13
N LEU A 53 0.29 -7.72 -0.97
CA LEU A 53 -1.04 -7.29 -0.53
C LEU A 53 -2.09 -7.53 -1.62
N ALA A 54 -1.80 -7.18 -2.88
CA ALA A 54 -2.73 -7.39 -3.99
C ALA A 54 -3.13 -8.88 -4.13
N ASN A 55 -2.16 -9.80 -4.03
CA ASN A 55 -2.43 -11.25 -4.05
C ASN A 55 -3.23 -11.70 -2.82
N LEU A 56 -2.95 -11.16 -1.63
CA LEU A 56 -3.75 -11.44 -0.43
C LEU A 56 -5.20 -11.01 -0.62
N LEU A 57 -5.43 -9.81 -1.17
CA LEU A 57 -6.77 -9.27 -1.44
C LEU A 57 -7.55 -10.15 -2.43
N GLY A 58 -6.91 -10.55 -3.53
CA GLY A 58 -7.53 -11.43 -4.51
C GLY A 58 -7.80 -12.82 -3.95
N TYR A 59 -6.90 -13.37 -3.15
CA TYR A 59 -7.06 -14.69 -2.54
C TYR A 59 -8.18 -14.73 -1.49
N THR A 60 -8.39 -13.66 -0.74
CA THR A 60 -9.37 -13.60 0.36
C THR A 60 -10.79 -13.25 -0.09
N SER A 61 -10.99 -12.88 -1.37
CA SER A 61 -12.33 -12.68 -1.93
C SER A 61 -12.33 -12.72 -3.46
N ASP A 62 -13.06 -13.68 -4.01
CA ASP A 62 -13.30 -13.82 -5.46
C ASP A 62 -14.16 -12.67 -6.04
N SER A 63 -14.85 -11.92 -5.19
CA SER A 63 -15.67 -10.76 -5.59
C SER A 63 -14.86 -9.47 -5.78
N ARG A 64 -13.56 -9.48 -5.49
CA ARG A 64 -12.62 -8.39 -5.80
C ARG A 64 -12.02 -8.59 -7.19
N GLU A 65 -11.86 -7.52 -7.93
CA GLU A 65 -10.90 -7.42 -9.03
C GLU A 65 -9.77 -6.52 -8.57
N VAL A 66 -8.54 -7.03 -8.52
CA VAL A 66 -7.39 -6.31 -7.95
C VAL A 66 -6.35 -6.04 -9.04
N VAL A 67 -5.94 -4.76 -9.15
CA VAL A 67 -4.83 -4.35 -10.03
C VAL A 67 -3.71 -3.76 -9.20
N GLY A 68 -2.53 -4.38 -9.27
CA GLY A 68 -1.31 -3.84 -8.69
C GLY A 68 -0.50 -3.05 -9.73
N LEU A 69 -0.07 -1.84 -9.38
CA LEU A 69 0.85 -1.03 -10.18
C LEU A 69 2.19 -0.88 -9.45
N GLU A 70 3.29 -1.03 -10.18
CA GLU A 70 4.64 -0.88 -9.65
C GLU A 70 5.55 -0.33 -10.76
N ILE A 71 6.42 0.62 -10.44
CA ILE A 71 7.34 1.23 -11.41
C ILE A 71 8.46 0.27 -11.83
N ASN A 72 8.84 -0.64 -10.94
CA ASN A 72 9.93 -1.58 -11.18
C ASN A 72 9.42 -2.85 -11.88
N GLU A 73 9.68 -2.95 -13.18
CA GLU A 73 9.30 -4.10 -14.00
C GLU A 73 9.80 -5.45 -13.47
N ASN A 74 10.99 -5.47 -12.85
CA ASN A 74 11.52 -6.72 -12.27
C ASN A 74 10.71 -7.19 -11.08
N ARG A 75 10.14 -6.28 -10.28
CA ARG A 75 9.22 -6.64 -9.19
C ARG A 75 7.90 -7.18 -9.75
N ILE A 76 7.38 -6.57 -10.81
CA ILE A 76 6.13 -7.00 -11.48
C ILE A 76 6.23 -8.43 -12.03
N LYS A 77 7.38 -8.82 -12.59
CA LYS A 77 7.58 -10.20 -13.08
C LYS A 77 7.30 -11.26 -12.03
N TYR A 78 7.57 -10.95 -10.77
CA TYR A 78 7.36 -11.86 -9.65
C TYR A 78 6.01 -11.69 -8.94
N ALA A 79 5.27 -10.64 -9.23
CA ALA A 79 4.01 -10.34 -8.56
C ALA A 79 2.89 -11.28 -8.98
N ASN A 80 2.87 -11.73 -10.24
CA ASN A 80 1.85 -12.65 -10.75
C ASN A 80 2.14 -14.09 -10.29
N ILE A 81 1.45 -14.53 -9.26
CA ILE A 81 1.53 -15.91 -8.72
C ILE A 81 0.31 -16.78 -9.09
N GLY A 82 -0.50 -16.33 -10.05
CA GLY A 82 -1.63 -17.11 -10.59
C GLY A 82 -2.96 -16.94 -9.84
N ILE A 83 -3.14 -15.89 -9.05
CA ILE A 83 -4.44 -15.54 -8.47
C ILE A 83 -5.33 -14.95 -9.59
N LYS A 84 -6.47 -15.60 -9.87
CA LYS A 84 -7.31 -15.33 -11.08
C LYS A 84 -7.82 -13.90 -11.19
N ASN A 85 -8.16 -13.28 -10.08
CA ASN A 85 -8.75 -11.94 -9.99
C ASN A 85 -7.72 -10.85 -9.66
N THR A 86 -6.42 -11.14 -9.87
CA THR A 86 -5.34 -10.15 -9.75
C THR A 86 -4.65 -9.92 -11.09
N LYS A 87 -4.30 -8.66 -11.35
CA LYS A 87 -3.49 -8.24 -12.51
C LYS A 87 -2.38 -7.32 -12.02
N PHE A 88 -1.26 -7.33 -12.72
CA PHE A 88 -0.10 -6.49 -12.37
C PHE A 88 0.38 -5.74 -13.60
N ILE A 89 0.63 -4.44 -13.44
CA ILE A 89 1.02 -3.51 -14.50
C ILE A 89 2.26 -2.75 -14.07
N ALA A 90 3.29 -2.77 -14.92
CA ALA A 90 4.46 -1.93 -14.73
C ALA A 90 4.13 -0.49 -15.16
N GLY A 91 4.42 0.49 -14.30
CA GLY A 91 4.18 1.89 -14.64
C GLY A 91 4.41 2.85 -13.48
N ASP A 92 4.67 4.10 -13.86
CA ASP A 92 4.81 5.21 -12.92
C ASP A 92 3.43 5.68 -12.46
N ILE A 93 3.11 5.48 -11.19
CA ILE A 93 1.81 5.85 -10.57
C ILE A 93 1.51 7.36 -10.65
N THR A 94 2.52 8.20 -10.90
CA THR A 94 2.36 9.65 -11.07
C THR A 94 1.96 10.06 -12.49
N LYS A 95 2.08 9.14 -13.46
CA LYS A 95 1.87 9.40 -14.90
C LYS A 95 0.77 8.54 -15.51
N ILE A 96 0.59 7.33 -15.00
CA ILE A 96 -0.38 6.39 -15.56
C ILE A 96 -1.82 6.85 -15.27
N ASP A 97 -2.67 6.77 -16.29
CA ASP A 97 -4.10 6.98 -16.11
C ASP A 97 -4.75 5.69 -15.59
N ILE A 98 -5.22 5.73 -14.34
CA ILE A 98 -5.90 4.60 -13.71
C ILE A 98 -7.42 4.70 -13.95
N PRO A 99 -8.13 3.56 -14.10
CA PRO A 99 -9.58 3.56 -14.21
C PRO A 99 -10.26 3.95 -12.88
N LYS A 100 -11.56 4.20 -12.90
CA LYS A 100 -12.34 4.43 -11.69
C LYS A 100 -12.38 3.18 -10.82
N ALA A 101 -12.13 3.34 -9.53
CA ALA A 101 -12.03 2.25 -8.56
C ALA A 101 -12.98 2.42 -7.37
N ASP A 102 -13.33 1.32 -6.74
CA ASP A 102 -14.07 1.28 -5.48
C ASP A 102 -13.12 1.52 -4.28
N CYS A 103 -11.85 1.12 -4.42
CA CYS A 103 -10.81 1.38 -3.42
C CYS A 103 -9.44 1.57 -4.09
N ILE A 104 -8.68 2.55 -3.61
CA ILE A 104 -7.28 2.77 -3.98
C ILE A 104 -6.42 2.62 -2.72
N ILE A 105 -5.27 1.94 -2.86
CA ILE A 105 -4.41 1.59 -1.72
C ILE A 105 -2.98 2.07 -1.99
N PHE A 106 -2.32 2.53 -0.93
CA PHE A 106 -0.88 2.74 -0.87
C PHE A 106 -0.31 2.06 0.37
N THR A 107 0.79 1.34 0.23
CA THR A 107 1.50 0.74 1.36
C THR A 107 2.97 1.12 1.34
N HIS A 108 3.35 2.10 2.16
CA HIS A 108 4.71 2.65 2.25
C HIS A 108 5.24 3.15 0.89
N VAL A 109 4.49 4.03 0.24
CA VAL A 109 4.81 4.52 -1.12
C VAL A 109 4.95 6.04 -1.17
N LEU A 110 4.04 6.77 -0.50
CA LEU A 110 3.93 8.21 -0.72
C LEU A 110 5.16 8.97 -0.22
N HIS A 111 5.82 8.49 0.83
CA HIS A 111 7.04 9.12 1.35
C HIS A 111 8.25 8.98 0.40
N HIS A 112 8.21 8.07 -0.60
CA HIS A 112 9.22 7.97 -1.66
C HIS A 112 9.01 8.96 -2.81
N LEU A 113 7.85 9.63 -2.89
CA LEU A 113 7.66 10.68 -3.88
C LEU A 113 8.60 11.85 -3.63
N THR A 114 9.17 12.39 -4.70
CA THR A 114 10.27 13.36 -4.67
C THR A 114 9.94 14.65 -3.94
N THR A 115 8.66 15.07 -3.97
CA THR A 115 8.20 16.31 -3.34
C THR A 115 6.83 16.14 -2.67
N TYR A 116 6.51 17.07 -1.76
CA TYR A 116 5.20 17.15 -1.13
C TYR A 116 4.08 17.52 -2.12
N GLU A 117 4.42 18.28 -3.15
CA GLU A 117 3.50 18.66 -4.23
C GLU A 117 3.14 17.46 -5.09
N ALA A 118 4.10 16.55 -5.35
CA ALA A 118 3.84 15.29 -6.05
C ALA A 118 2.87 14.40 -5.27
N GLN A 119 3.02 14.32 -3.93
CA GLN A 119 2.06 13.61 -3.07
C GLN A 119 0.65 14.22 -3.19
N GLU A 120 0.52 15.55 -3.10
CA GLU A 120 -0.78 16.24 -3.21
C GLU A 120 -1.42 16.00 -4.58
N LYS A 121 -0.65 16.14 -5.67
CA LYS A 121 -1.14 15.92 -7.03
C LYS A 121 -1.67 14.50 -7.22
N LEU A 122 -0.91 13.50 -6.73
CA LEU A 122 -1.33 12.09 -6.82
C LEU A 122 -2.60 11.82 -6.02
N LEU A 123 -2.72 12.36 -4.80
CA LEU A 123 -3.92 12.20 -3.97
C LEU A 123 -5.15 12.86 -4.57
N LYS A 124 -5.02 14.03 -5.22
CA LYS A 124 -6.11 14.65 -5.98
C LYS A 124 -6.56 13.75 -7.14
N ASN A 125 -5.61 13.20 -7.90
CA ASN A 125 -5.93 12.25 -8.96
C ASN A 125 -6.66 11.01 -8.40
N CYS A 126 -6.22 10.47 -7.26
CA CYS A 126 -6.92 9.36 -6.61
C CYS A 126 -8.35 9.72 -6.22
N TYR A 127 -8.58 10.95 -5.71
CA TYR A 127 -9.93 11.41 -5.42
C TYR A 127 -10.82 11.41 -6.68
N ASP A 128 -10.30 11.93 -7.79
CA ASP A 128 -11.06 11.98 -9.05
C ASP A 128 -11.35 10.57 -9.60
N LYS A 129 -10.43 9.63 -9.42
CA LYS A 129 -10.53 8.23 -9.88
C LYS A 129 -11.32 7.30 -8.95
N LEU A 130 -11.59 7.70 -7.72
CA LEU A 130 -12.50 6.95 -6.88
C LEU A 130 -13.96 7.17 -7.31
N LYS A 131 -14.75 6.11 -7.25
CA LYS A 131 -16.22 6.19 -7.36
C LYS A 131 -16.79 6.91 -6.13
N THR A 132 -17.99 7.47 -6.25
CA THR A 132 -18.73 7.99 -5.08
C THR A 132 -18.90 6.88 -4.04
N GLY A 133 -18.65 7.19 -2.77
CA GLY A 133 -18.61 6.22 -1.67
C GLY A 133 -17.33 5.35 -1.63
N GLY A 134 -16.43 5.51 -2.60
CA GLY A 134 -15.16 4.79 -2.64
C GLY A 134 -14.21 5.21 -1.53
N SER A 135 -13.19 4.38 -1.29
CA SER A 135 -12.22 4.58 -0.20
C SER A 135 -10.78 4.61 -0.68
N LEU A 136 -10.01 5.47 -0.05
CA LEU A 136 -8.56 5.55 -0.13
C LEU A 136 -7.97 4.98 1.15
N ILE A 137 -7.09 3.97 1.05
CA ILE A 137 -6.41 3.35 2.20
C ILE A 137 -4.91 3.60 2.04
N ILE A 138 -4.32 4.30 2.98
CA ILE A 138 -2.89 4.63 2.94
C ILE A 138 -2.23 4.13 4.21
N MET A 139 -1.33 3.15 4.10
CA MET A 139 -0.46 2.75 5.19
C MET A 139 0.90 3.42 5.04
N GLU A 140 1.30 4.16 6.06
CA GLU A 140 2.56 4.92 6.12
C GLU A 140 3.29 4.73 7.44
N VAL A 141 4.51 5.27 7.50
CA VAL A 141 5.31 5.30 8.72
C VAL A 141 4.76 6.37 9.66
N ASP A 142 4.41 5.97 10.89
CA ASP A 142 4.02 6.90 11.94
C ASP A 142 5.27 7.49 12.63
N ARG A 143 5.22 8.76 13.01
CA ARG A 143 6.30 9.42 13.79
C ARG A 143 6.30 9.02 15.28
N TYR A 144 5.30 8.26 15.73
CA TYR A 144 5.20 7.79 17.11
C TYR A 144 4.92 6.29 17.19
N PRO A 145 5.51 5.61 18.20
CA PRO A 145 6.52 6.12 19.15
C PRO A 145 7.87 6.38 18.45
N LYS A 146 8.63 7.37 18.91
CA LYS A 146 9.87 7.84 18.26
C LYS A 146 10.90 6.73 17.99
N TRP A 147 11.05 5.76 18.89
CA TRP A 147 12.00 4.68 18.70
C TRP A 147 11.63 3.76 17.52
N LYS A 148 10.35 3.45 17.33
CA LYS A 148 9.87 2.67 16.16
C LYS A 148 10.01 3.48 14.87
N PHE A 149 9.72 4.78 14.92
CA PHE A 149 9.96 5.67 13.79
C PHE A 149 11.44 5.66 13.38
N PHE A 150 12.35 5.73 14.35
CA PHE A 150 13.79 5.68 14.07
C PHE A 150 14.19 4.36 13.39
N ILE A 151 13.67 3.22 13.86
CA ILE A 151 13.90 1.91 13.21
C ILE A 151 13.36 1.91 11.78
N SER A 152 12.13 2.41 11.56
CA SER A 152 11.52 2.51 10.22
C SER A 152 12.37 3.39 9.29
N TRP A 153 12.80 4.54 9.78
CA TRP A 153 13.65 5.47 9.05
C TRP A 153 14.99 4.85 8.66
N CYS A 154 15.65 4.14 9.60
CA CYS A 154 16.90 3.42 9.31
C CYS A 154 16.70 2.34 8.24
N ALA A 155 15.62 1.57 8.33
CA ALA A 155 15.30 0.53 7.35
C ALA A 155 15.12 1.12 5.95
N ASP A 156 14.37 2.22 5.82
CA ASP A 156 14.18 2.90 4.53
C ASP A 156 15.49 3.46 3.99
N LYS A 157 16.34 4.03 4.85
CA LYS A 157 17.67 4.53 4.43
C LYS A 157 18.62 3.43 3.98
N ILE A 158 18.53 2.23 4.55
CA ILE A 158 19.32 1.06 4.11
C ILE A 158 18.80 0.54 2.77
N LEU A 159 17.48 0.47 2.59
CA LEU A 159 16.86 -0.06 1.37
C LEU A 159 16.92 0.94 0.20
N TYR A 160 16.90 2.24 0.51
CA TYR A 160 16.84 3.34 -0.47
C TYR A 160 17.86 4.45 -0.11
N PRO A 161 19.19 4.16 -0.14
CA PRO A 161 20.22 5.06 0.41
C PRO A 161 20.32 6.41 -0.31
N PHE A 162 19.91 6.46 -1.57
CA PHE A 162 20.01 7.67 -2.41
C PHE A 162 18.68 8.42 -2.54
N GLU A 163 17.60 7.89 -1.97
CA GLU A 163 16.29 8.53 -2.08
C GLU A 163 16.07 9.57 -0.97
N LYS A 164 15.46 10.69 -1.35
CA LYS A 164 14.92 11.66 -0.41
C LYS A 164 13.59 11.14 0.10
N ILE A 165 13.52 10.84 1.40
CA ILE A 165 12.32 10.32 2.03
C ILE A 165 11.53 11.49 2.64
N ASN A 166 10.29 11.68 2.22
CA ASN A 166 9.43 12.80 2.59
C ASN A 166 8.28 12.35 3.53
N PHE A 167 8.63 11.97 4.77
CA PHE A 167 7.64 11.65 5.79
C PHE A 167 6.82 12.86 6.20
N ARG A 168 5.50 12.69 6.34
CA ARG A 168 4.61 13.67 6.94
C ARG A 168 4.30 13.31 8.39
N SER A 169 4.00 14.31 9.22
CA SER A 169 3.34 14.06 10.51
C SER A 169 1.88 13.64 10.27
N ARG A 170 1.27 12.99 11.27
CA ARG A 170 -0.12 12.58 11.22
C ARG A 170 -1.06 13.73 10.87
N ASP A 171 -0.91 14.87 11.56
CA ASP A 171 -1.76 16.06 11.36
C ASP A 171 -1.59 16.66 9.96
N ASN A 172 -0.33 16.74 9.49
CA ASN A 172 -0.05 17.23 8.13
C ASN A 172 -0.62 16.31 7.05
N PHE A 173 -0.68 15.00 7.33
CA PHE A 173 -1.24 14.04 6.38
C PHE A 173 -2.77 14.14 6.34
N ILE A 174 -3.43 14.24 7.50
CA ILE A 174 -4.88 14.48 7.59
C ILE A 174 -5.26 15.80 6.92
N SER A 175 -4.52 16.89 7.20
CA SER A 175 -4.75 18.19 6.55
C SER A 175 -4.64 18.09 5.02
N LEU A 176 -3.66 17.32 4.52
CA LEU A 176 -3.49 17.06 3.09
C LEU A 176 -4.68 16.29 2.51
N LEU A 177 -5.14 15.23 3.17
CA LEU A 177 -6.30 14.45 2.70
C LEU A 177 -7.57 15.30 2.67
N ASN A 178 -7.80 16.12 3.69
CA ASN A 178 -8.94 17.06 3.74
C ASN A 178 -8.84 18.11 2.61
N LYS A 179 -7.63 18.65 2.34
CA LYS A 179 -7.39 19.53 1.19
C LYS A 179 -7.68 18.85 -0.15
N CYS A 180 -7.47 17.53 -0.24
CA CYS A 180 -7.83 16.71 -1.39
C CYS A 180 -9.30 16.22 -1.37
N LYS A 181 -10.17 16.83 -0.53
CA LYS A 181 -11.61 16.58 -0.39
C LYS A 181 -12.00 15.22 0.21
N PHE A 182 -11.05 14.47 0.78
CA PHE A 182 -11.39 13.26 1.51
C PHE A 182 -11.95 13.57 2.91
N ASN A 183 -12.98 12.84 3.33
CA ASN A 183 -13.27 12.71 4.75
C ASN A 183 -12.30 11.68 5.34
N ALA A 184 -11.34 12.13 6.15
CA ALA A 184 -10.18 11.33 6.52
C ALA A 184 -10.12 11.03 8.01
N GLU A 185 -9.83 9.77 8.34
CA GLU A 185 -9.56 9.28 9.70
C GLU A 185 -8.26 8.50 9.77
N THR A 186 -7.75 8.22 10.99
CA THR A 186 -6.50 7.49 11.20
C THR A 186 -6.69 6.31 12.12
N LEU A 187 -5.95 5.23 11.82
CA LEU A 187 -5.87 4.04 12.65
C LEU A 187 -4.39 3.66 12.89
N PRO A 188 -3.85 3.85 14.11
CA PRO A 188 -2.52 3.38 14.45
C PRO A 188 -2.42 1.85 14.41
N MET A 189 -1.38 1.31 13.77
CA MET A 189 -1.16 -0.13 13.63
C MET A 189 0.20 -0.57 14.21
N ASN A 190 0.56 -0.01 15.36
CA ASN A 190 1.86 -0.22 15.99
C ASN A 190 1.97 -1.50 16.85
N LYS A 191 0.87 -2.21 17.08
CA LYS A 191 0.87 -3.44 17.91
C LYS A 191 1.49 -4.59 17.10
N GLY A 192 2.38 -5.35 17.76
CA GLY A 192 2.97 -6.55 17.19
C GLY A 192 4.09 -6.33 16.15
N SER A 193 4.42 -5.08 15.79
CA SER A 193 5.52 -4.75 14.89
C SER A 193 6.60 -3.96 15.60
N ILE A 194 7.87 -4.15 15.18
CA ILE A 194 9.00 -3.29 15.57
C ILE A 194 9.01 -1.97 14.81
N PHE A 195 8.30 -1.91 13.69
CA PHE A 195 8.13 -0.70 12.88
C PHE A 195 6.93 0.12 13.34
N SER A 196 6.96 1.40 12.99
CA SER A 196 5.87 2.32 13.25
C SER A 196 4.93 2.37 12.05
N HIS A 197 3.68 1.96 12.23
CA HIS A 197 2.69 1.96 11.16
C HIS A 197 1.45 2.76 11.56
N ILE A 198 0.92 3.52 10.61
CA ILE A 198 -0.37 4.20 10.69
C ILE A 198 -1.12 4.00 9.39
N VAL A 199 -2.43 3.79 9.49
CA VAL A 199 -3.31 3.79 8.31
C VAL A 199 -4.15 5.06 8.33
N PHE A 200 -4.22 5.71 7.17
CA PHE A 200 -5.16 6.79 6.88
C PHE A 200 -6.26 6.23 5.99
N ILE A 201 -7.50 6.51 6.36
CA ILE A 201 -8.69 6.08 5.62
C ILE A 201 -9.38 7.34 5.12
N GLY A 202 -9.37 7.55 3.80
CA GLY A 202 -10.08 8.65 3.14
C GLY A 202 -11.34 8.15 2.46
N LYS A 203 -12.48 8.79 2.72
CA LYS A 203 -13.74 8.49 2.03
C LYS A 203 -14.06 9.59 1.02
N LYS A 204 -14.46 9.20 -0.21
CA LYS A 204 -15.04 10.11 -1.19
C LYS A 204 -16.54 10.17 -0.95
N ILE A 205 -17.02 11.35 -0.61
CA ILE A 205 -18.44 11.65 -0.43
C ILE A 205 -19.10 11.95 -1.78
#